data_22effb8348c56271788500d01160c5bb
#
_entry.id   22effb8348c56271788500d01160c5bb
#
_cell.length_a   1.000
_cell.length_b   1.000
_cell.length_c   1.000
_cell.angle_alpha   90.00
_cell.angle_beta   90.00
_cell.angle_gamma   90.00
#
_symmetry.space_group_name_H-M   'P 1'
#
loop_
_entity.id
_entity.type
_entity.pdbx_description
1 polymer ?
#
loop_
_entity_poly.entity_id
_entity_poly.type
_entity_poly.pdbx_seq_one_letter_code
_entity_poly.pdbx_strand_id
1 'polypeptide(L)'
;MCIRDRAKAFAAPYLVQKPAIDKSLRKVMVTQGKPLLVFEGGEALRYDGFSIDNGIAGLKRLMHSQGMLATAPDPLRKTIVFKKSTWLRSERSGLFRWTQQSGAKVSKGEPLGFITDPYGEEEIMVRSHKDGYIIGHNNAPVVSQGDALFHIGMEEV
;
A
#
# COMPACT_ATOMS: atom_id res chain seq x y z
N MET A 1 12.88 -22.16 1.62
CA MET A 1 11.62 -21.42 1.86
C MET A 1 11.33 -20.52 0.66
N CYS A 2 10.12 -20.64 0.11
CA CYS A 2 9.75 -19.86 -1.09
C CYS A 2 9.47 -18.38 -0.72
N ILE A 3 9.36 -17.50 -1.73
CA ILE A 3 9.11 -16.06 -1.49
C ILE A 3 7.78 -15.81 -0.77
N ARG A 4 6.77 -16.64 -1.06
CA ARG A 4 5.44 -16.54 -0.40
C ARG A 4 5.54 -16.84 1.09
N ASP A 5 6.34 -17.85 1.48
CA ASP A 5 6.52 -18.20 2.89
C ASP A 5 7.27 -17.10 3.63
N ARG A 6 8.26 -16.47 2.97
CA ARG A 6 8.98 -15.31 3.54
C ARG A 6 8.06 -14.12 3.73
N ALA A 7 7.17 -13.83 2.77
CA ALA A 7 6.19 -12.76 2.89
C ALA A 7 5.19 -13.03 4.03
N LYS A 8 4.75 -14.28 4.20
CA LYS A 8 3.91 -14.69 5.32
C LYS A 8 4.65 -14.57 6.66
N ALA A 9 5.92 -14.96 6.71
CA ALA A 9 6.74 -14.83 7.91
C ALA A 9 6.98 -13.36 8.29
N PHE A 10 7.20 -12.49 7.32
CA PHE A 10 7.30 -11.04 7.54
C PHE A 10 6.01 -10.47 8.13
N ALA A 11 4.85 -10.97 7.71
CA ALA A 11 3.52 -10.67 8.23
C ALA A 11 3.20 -9.16 8.25
N ALA A 12 3.41 -8.46 7.13
CA ALA A 12 2.88 -7.12 6.95
C ALA A 12 1.33 -7.14 6.94
N PRO A 13 0.66 -6.05 7.32
CA PRO A 13 -0.80 -5.96 7.27
C PRO A 13 -1.40 -6.30 5.91
N TYR A 14 -0.71 -5.90 4.84
CA TYR A 14 -1.10 -6.14 3.46
C TYR A 14 0.04 -6.78 2.66
N LEU A 15 -0.31 -7.73 1.81
CA LEU A 15 0.60 -8.36 0.86
C LEU A 15 0.02 -8.23 -0.54
N VAL A 16 0.70 -7.47 -1.40
CA VAL A 16 0.31 -7.30 -2.80
C VAL A 16 1.17 -8.19 -3.67
N GLN A 17 0.55 -9.10 -4.43
CA GLN A 17 1.24 -9.95 -5.40
C GLN A 17 1.25 -9.26 -6.75
N LYS A 18 2.43 -8.89 -7.22
CA LYS A 18 2.62 -8.28 -8.54
C LYS A 18 3.80 -8.93 -9.27
N PRO A 19 3.74 -9.07 -10.61
CA PRO A 19 4.89 -9.47 -11.39
C PRO A 19 6.04 -8.46 -11.23
N ALA A 20 7.27 -8.93 -11.42
CA ALA A 20 8.42 -8.03 -11.43
C ALA A 20 8.38 -7.17 -12.69
N ILE A 21 8.55 -5.87 -12.50
CA ILE A 21 8.63 -4.88 -13.60
C ILE A 21 10.01 -4.99 -14.25
N ASP A 22 10.08 -4.97 -15.56
CA ASP A 22 11.35 -4.98 -16.29
C ASP A 22 12.24 -3.79 -15.88
N LYS A 23 13.55 -4.01 -15.94
CA LYS A 23 14.58 -3.04 -15.53
C LYS A 23 14.53 -2.62 -14.04
N SER A 24 13.82 -3.37 -13.18
CA SER A 24 13.78 -3.12 -11.74
C SER A 24 14.73 -4.06 -11.00
N LEU A 25 15.17 -3.63 -9.79
CA LEU A 25 15.93 -4.50 -8.88
C LEU A 25 15.22 -5.84 -8.64
N ARG A 26 13.90 -5.79 -8.47
CA ARG A 26 13.08 -6.99 -8.27
C ARG A 26 13.20 -7.98 -9.46
N LYS A 27 13.21 -7.46 -10.69
CA LYS A 27 13.38 -8.31 -11.89
C LYS A 27 14.76 -8.95 -11.91
N VAL A 28 15.82 -8.19 -11.62
CA VAL A 28 17.20 -8.72 -11.55
C VAL A 28 17.30 -9.83 -10.52
N MET A 29 16.78 -9.62 -9.31
CA MET A 29 16.82 -10.63 -8.24
C MET A 29 16.07 -11.90 -8.62
N VAL A 30 14.87 -11.77 -9.20
CA VAL A 30 14.08 -12.93 -9.67
C VAL A 30 14.83 -13.71 -10.76
N THR A 31 15.43 -13.00 -11.72
CA THR A 31 16.23 -13.65 -12.80
C THR A 31 17.43 -14.41 -12.24
N GLN A 32 18.03 -13.93 -11.16
CA GLN A 32 19.13 -14.62 -10.46
C GLN A 32 18.66 -15.70 -9.48
N GLY A 33 17.36 -16.02 -9.44
CA GLY A 33 16.78 -17.00 -8.51
C GLY A 33 16.82 -16.57 -7.05
N LYS A 34 17.06 -15.28 -6.77
CA LYS A 34 17.12 -14.73 -5.41
C LYS A 34 15.75 -14.19 -4.98
N PRO A 35 15.17 -14.68 -3.88
CA PRO A 35 13.89 -14.16 -3.39
C PRO A 35 14.06 -12.74 -2.83
N LEU A 36 13.20 -11.82 -3.24
CA LEU A 36 13.17 -10.43 -2.79
C LEU A 36 11.76 -10.06 -2.34
N LEU A 37 11.65 -9.47 -1.15
CA LEU A 37 10.46 -8.77 -0.68
C LEU A 37 10.74 -7.26 -0.72
N VAL A 38 9.73 -6.48 -1.08
CA VAL A 38 9.75 -5.03 -0.96
C VAL A 38 8.74 -4.65 0.11
N PHE A 39 9.20 -3.96 1.14
CA PHE A 39 8.33 -3.36 2.15
C PHE A 39 8.18 -1.88 1.83
N GLU A 40 6.94 -1.45 1.67
CA GLU A 40 6.58 -0.06 1.43
C GLU A 40 5.72 0.40 2.61
N GLY A 41 6.10 1.47 3.27
CA GLY A 41 5.38 2.02 4.42
C GLY A 41 5.77 3.47 4.68
N GLY A 42 4.87 4.19 5.37
CA GLY A 42 5.06 5.60 5.68
C GLY A 42 4.70 6.52 4.50
N GLU A 43 5.13 7.76 4.60
CA GLU A 43 4.90 8.81 3.60
C GLU A 43 6.21 9.50 3.22
N ALA A 44 6.20 10.22 2.10
CA ALA A 44 7.36 10.95 1.61
C ALA A 44 7.75 12.11 2.57
N LEU A 45 9.04 12.42 2.62
CA LEU A 45 9.63 13.57 3.31
C LEU A 45 9.51 13.57 4.84
N ARG A 46 9.08 12.47 5.47
CA ARG A 46 9.08 12.36 6.94
C ARG A 46 9.29 10.92 7.41
N TYR A 47 9.75 10.78 8.64
CA TYR A 47 9.82 9.48 9.31
C TYR A 47 8.45 9.15 9.91
N ASP A 48 7.93 7.97 9.57
CA ASP A 48 6.71 7.40 10.12
C ASP A 48 7.10 6.29 11.12
N GLY A 49 7.02 6.59 12.40
CA GLY A 49 7.42 5.66 13.47
C GLY A 49 6.64 4.35 13.42
N PHE A 50 5.34 4.40 13.12
CA PHE A 50 4.51 3.20 13.02
C PHE A 50 4.98 2.27 11.88
N SER A 51 5.28 2.81 10.71
CA SER A 51 5.78 2.04 9.58
C SER A 51 7.19 1.49 9.84
N ILE A 52 8.06 2.28 10.48
CA ILE A 52 9.41 1.84 10.87
C ILE A 52 9.31 0.65 11.84
N ASP A 53 8.53 0.76 12.90
CA ASP A 53 8.36 -0.30 13.90
C ASP A 53 7.78 -1.58 13.29
N ASN A 54 6.80 -1.45 12.40
CA ASN A 54 6.23 -2.58 11.67
C ASN A 54 7.26 -3.25 10.74
N GLY A 55 8.08 -2.45 10.06
CA GLY A 55 9.16 -2.95 9.21
C GLY A 55 10.20 -3.73 10.01
N ILE A 56 10.66 -3.18 11.14
CA ILE A 56 11.61 -3.83 12.05
C ILE A 56 11.02 -5.13 12.63
N ALA A 57 9.77 -5.08 13.10
CA ALA A 57 9.08 -6.25 13.63
C ALA A 57 8.92 -7.34 12.56
N GLY A 58 8.57 -6.97 11.33
CA GLY A 58 8.47 -7.88 10.20
C GLY A 58 9.81 -8.52 9.84
N LEU A 59 10.89 -7.74 9.86
CA LEU A 59 12.23 -8.26 9.62
C LEU A 59 12.66 -9.25 10.71
N LYS A 60 12.39 -8.93 11.99
CA LYS A 60 12.66 -9.86 13.12
C LYS A 60 11.89 -11.17 12.96
N ARG A 61 10.61 -11.14 12.56
CA ARG A 61 9.82 -12.35 12.28
C ARG A 61 10.42 -13.17 11.14
N LEU A 62 10.84 -12.50 10.07
CA LEU A 62 11.50 -13.17 8.95
C LEU A 62 12.82 -13.83 9.41
N MET A 63 13.66 -13.12 10.14
CA MET A 63 14.93 -13.66 10.70
C MET A 63 14.67 -14.84 11.64
N HIS A 64 13.69 -14.76 12.52
CA HIS A 64 13.28 -15.86 13.39
C HIS A 64 12.85 -17.09 12.58
N SER A 65 12.06 -16.91 11.53
CA SER A 65 11.62 -18.00 10.65
C SER A 65 12.77 -18.67 9.85
N GLN A 66 13.94 -18.02 9.79
CA GLN A 66 15.16 -18.56 9.19
C GLN A 66 16.14 -19.13 10.26
N GLY A 67 15.75 -19.17 11.53
CA GLY A 67 16.61 -19.64 12.62
C GLY A 67 17.71 -18.65 13.02
N MET A 68 17.65 -17.39 12.59
CA MET A 68 18.64 -16.36 12.90
C MET A 68 18.38 -15.65 14.23
N LEU A 69 17.15 -15.71 14.74
CA LEU A 69 16.75 -15.18 16.05
C LEU A 69 15.98 -16.24 16.84
N ALA A 70 16.15 -16.26 18.16
CA ALA A 70 15.44 -17.18 19.03
C ALA A 70 13.96 -16.83 19.19
N THR A 71 13.61 -15.55 19.13
CA THR A 71 12.25 -15.03 19.30
C THR A 71 11.96 -13.90 18.33
N ALA A 72 10.69 -13.62 18.09
CA ALA A 72 10.23 -12.48 17.32
C ALA A 72 8.89 -11.97 17.86
N PRO A 73 8.55 -10.68 17.64
CA PRO A 73 7.25 -10.14 18.05
C PRO A 73 6.11 -10.72 17.23
N ASP A 74 4.94 -10.87 17.83
CA ASP A 74 3.74 -11.29 17.14
C ASP A 74 3.29 -10.27 16.08
N PRO A 75 2.63 -10.71 14.99
CA PRO A 75 2.07 -9.80 14.03
C PRO A 75 0.87 -9.05 14.63
N LEU A 76 0.73 -7.75 14.32
CA LEU A 76 -0.36 -6.91 14.81
C LEU A 76 -1.75 -7.40 14.37
N ARG A 77 -1.82 -8.00 13.20
CA ARG A 77 -3.05 -8.57 12.63
C ARG A 77 -2.73 -9.60 11.56
N LYS A 78 -3.74 -10.38 11.17
CA LYS A 78 -3.64 -11.30 10.04
C LYS A 78 -3.39 -10.52 8.74
N THR A 79 -2.43 -10.96 7.95
CA THR A 79 -2.12 -10.39 6.63
C THR A 79 -3.28 -10.61 5.66
N ILE A 80 -3.73 -9.55 5.02
CA ILE A 80 -4.67 -9.61 3.89
C ILE A 80 -3.85 -9.66 2.60
N VAL A 81 -4.17 -10.62 1.74
CA VAL A 81 -3.45 -10.83 0.47
C VAL A 81 -4.28 -10.29 -0.69
N PHE A 82 -3.69 -9.39 -1.47
CA PHE A 82 -4.28 -8.84 -2.68
C PHE A 82 -3.57 -9.39 -3.91
N LYS A 83 -4.29 -10.06 -4.79
CA LYS A 83 -3.80 -10.45 -6.12
C LYS A 83 -4.07 -9.38 -7.17
N LYS A 84 -5.04 -8.51 -6.91
CA LYS A 84 -5.41 -7.40 -7.78
C LYS A 84 -5.41 -6.10 -6.98
N SER A 85 -4.97 -5.05 -7.60
CA SER A 85 -5.06 -3.69 -7.06
C SER A 85 -5.21 -2.70 -8.21
N THR A 86 -5.79 -1.56 -7.92
CA THR A 86 -6.03 -0.51 -8.90
C THR A 86 -5.74 0.85 -8.31
N TRP A 87 -5.39 1.80 -9.18
CA TRP A 87 -5.24 3.20 -8.80
C TRP A 87 -6.49 3.96 -9.19
N LEU A 88 -7.07 4.68 -8.24
CA LEU A 88 -8.02 5.74 -8.48
C LEU A 88 -7.25 7.01 -8.80
N ARG A 89 -7.51 7.60 -9.96
CA ARG A 89 -6.80 8.78 -10.43
C ARG A 89 -7.69 10.00 -10.43
N SER A 90 -7.08 11.17 -10.32
CA SER A 90 -7.78 12.43 -10.39
C SER A 90 -8.39 12.66 -11.77
N GLU A 91 -9.66 13.04 -11.80
CA GLU A 91 -10.39 13.39 -13.02
C GLU A 91 -10.12 14.84 -13.45
N ARG A 92 -9.61 15.68 -12.54
CA ARG A 92 -9.26 17.08 -12.80
C ARG A 92 -8.09 17.55 -11.92
N SER A 93 -7.52 18.69 -12.27
CA SER A 93 -6.56 19.41 -11.43
C SER A 93 -7.29 20.20 -10.33
N GLY A 94 -6.66 20.37 -9.17
CA GLY A 94 -7.23 21.13 -8.06
C GLY A 94 -6.57 20.85 -6.72
N LEU A 95 -7.26 21.25 -5.64
CA LEU A 95 -6.85 21.03 -4.26
C LEU A 95 -7.52 19.76 -3.74
N PHE A 96 -6.70 18.74 -3.50
CA PHE A 96 -7.17 17.42 -3.04
C PHE A 96 -7.16 17.33 -1.52
N ARG A 97 -8.28 16.87 -0.96
CA ARG A 97 -8.45 16.55 0.45
C ARG A 97 -9.05 15.15 0.59
N TRP A 98 -8.27 14.22 1.10
CA TRP A 98 -8.76 12.88 1.41
C TRP A 98 -9.51 12.90 2.76
N THR A 99 -10.51 12.01 2.88
CA THR A 99 -11.32 11.80 4.10
C THR A 99 -11.24 10.36 4.61
N GLN A 100 -10.75 9.44 3.77
CA GLN A 100 -10.53 8.05 4.13
C GLN A 100 -9.03 7.74 4.12
N GLN A 101 -8.51 7.21 5.22
CA GLN A 101 -7.09 6.93 5.39
C GLN A 101 -6.68 5.55 4.86
N SER A 102 -5.39 5.35 4.63
CA SER A 102 -4.81 4.04 4.33
C SER A 102 -5.15 3.04 5.43
N GLY A 103 -5.52 1.82 5.02
CA GLY A 103 -5.98 0.76 5.91
C GLY A 103 -7.50 0.62 6.00
N ALA A 104 -8.28 1.61 5.57
CA ALA A 104 -9.73 1.54 5.57
C ALA A 104 -10.26 0.53 4.54
N LYS A 105 -11.29 -0.22 4.93
CA LYS A 105 -12.12 -1.00 4.00
C LYS A 105 -13.16 -0.06 3.40
N VAL A 106 -13.34 -0.13 2.08
CA VAL A 106 -14.23 0.77 1.34
C VAL A 106 -15.11 0.00 0.37
N SER A 107 -16.29 0.54 0.11
CA SER A 107 -17.24 0.01 -0.87
C SER A 107 -17.23 0.84 -2.15
N LYS A 108 -17.61 0.22 -3.26
CA LYS A 108 -17.80 0.94 -4.53
C LYS A 108 -18.82 2.06 -4.35
N GLY A 109 -18.47 3.28 -4.82
CA GLY A 109 -19.29 4.48 -4.68
C GLY A 109 -19.06 5.26 -3.39
N GLU A 110 -18.36 4.69 -2.41
CA GLU A 110 -18.07 5.36 -1.13
C GLU A 110 -17.20 6.60 -1.33
N PRO A 111 -17.53 7.72 -0.66
CA PRO A 111 -16.71 8.93 -0.69
C PRO A 111 -15.35 8.70 -0.04
N LEU A 112 -14.27 9.08 -0.74
CA LEU A 112 -12.90 8.95 -0.26
C LEU A 112 -12.23 10.31 -0.02
N GLY A 113 -12.75 11.37 -0.63
CA GLY A 113 -12.20 12.71 -0.54
C GLY A 113 -12.87 13.66 -1.52
N PHE A 114 -12.28 14.83 -1.68
CA PHE A 114 -12.79 15.92 -2.51
C PHE A 114 -11.65 16.57 -3.29
N ILE A 115 -11.97 17.12 -4.46
CA ILE A 115 -11.09 18.01 -5.21
C ILE A 115 -11.85 19.31 -5.42
N THR A 116 -11.27 20.42 -4.95
CA THR A 116 -11.83 21.76 -5.14
C THR A 116 -10.97 22.56 -6.10
N ASP A 117 -11.56 23.55 -6.73
CA ASP A 117 -10.80 24.61 -7.36
C ASP A 117 -10.12 25.51 -6.31
N PRO A 118 -9.14 26.37 -6.68
CA PRO A 118 -8.44 27.21 -5.72
C PRO A 118 -9.32 28.26 -5.00
N TYR A 119 -10.46 28.58 -5.57
CA TYR A 119 -11.40 29.58 -5.02
C TYR A 119 -12.50 28.96 -4.17
N GLY A 120 -12.66 27.62 -4.23
CA GLY A 120 -13.70 26.90 -3.49
C GLY A 120 -15.10 27.02 -4.11
N GLU A 121 -15.17 27.44 -5.36
CA GLU A 121 -16.44 27.59 -6.10
C GLU A 121 -16.96 26.25 -6.62
N GLU A 122 -16.06 25.32 -6.93
CA GLU A 122 -16.39 23.98 -7.41
C GLU A 122 -15.78 22.91 -6.49
N GLU A 123 -16.58 21.92 -6.14
CA GLU A 123 -16.14 20.74 -5.41
C GLU A 123 -16.60 19.47 -6.12
N ILE A 124 -15.66 18.55 -6.36
CA ILE A 124 -15.95 17.22 -6.90
C ILE A 124 -15.61 16.18 -5.85
N MET A 125 -16.55 15.28 -5.61
CA MET A 125 -16.37 14.17 -4.71
C MET A 125 -15.62 13.03 -5.38
N VAL A 126 -14.50 12.63 -4.80
CA VAL A 126 -13.72 11.45 -5.21
C VAL A 126 -14.34 10.21 -4.58
N ARG A 127 -14.82 9.27 -5.40
CA ARG A 127 -15.48 8.05 -4.94
C ARG A 127 -14.71 6.80 -5.33
N SER A 128 -14.76 5.78 -4.46
CA SER A 128 -14.20 4.47 -4.80
C SER A 128 -14.93 3.86 -6.01
N HIS A 129 -14.18 3.36 -6.98
CA HIS A 129 -14.73 2.66 -8.13
C HIS A 129 -14.82 1.13 -7.94
N LYS A 130 -14.32 0.63 -6.79
CA LYS A 130 -14.28 -0.80 -6.42
C LYS A 130 -14.48 -0.97 -4.92
N ASP A 131 -14.96 -2.15 -4.53
CA ASP A 131 -14.85 -2.64 -3.16
C ASP A 131 -13.41 -3.05 -2.88
N GLY A 132 -12.94 -2.83 -1.65
CA GLY A 132 -11.58 -3.24 -1.28
C GLY A 132 -11.02 -2.51 -0.06
N TYR A 133 -9.70 -2.39 -0.02
CA TYR A 133 -8.97 -1.72 1.05
C TYR A 133 -8.06 -0.65 0.46
N ILE A 134 -8.00 0.51 1.09
CA ILE A 134 -7.03 1.55 0.74
C ILE A 134 -5.66 1.08 1.19
N ILE A 135 -4.78 0.75 0.22
CA ILE A 135 -3.38 0.36 0.48
C ILE A 135 -2.54 1.61 0.74
N GLY A 136 -2.82 2.67 0.01
CA GLY A 136 -2.14 3.96 0.11
C GLY A 136 -2.95 5.08 -0.52
N HIS A 137 -2.64 6.31 -0.15
CA HIS A 137 -3.25 7.51 -0.71
C HIS A 137 -2.21 8.61 -0.92
N ASN A 138 -2.54 9.55 -1.78
CA ASN A 138 -1.72 10.72 -2.03
C ASN A 138 -1.94 11.77 -0.92
N ASN A 139 -0.85 12.28 -0.34
CA ASN A 139 -0.88 13.34 0.66
C ASN A 139 -0.61 14.73 0.07
N ALA A 140 -0.30 14.84 -1.23
CA ALA A 140 -0.11 16.14 -1.87
C ALA A 140 -1.44 16.91 -1.93
N PRO A 141 -1.48 18.13 -1.42
CA PRO A 141 -2.70 18.93 -1.45
C PRO A 141 -3.02 19.45 -2.86
N VAL A 142 -2.03 19.57 -3.73
CA VAL A 142 -2.21 19.99 -5.13
C VAL A 142 -2.08 18.76 -6.01
N VAL A 143 -3.07 18.56 -6.87
CA VAL A 143 -3.09 17.43 -7.82
C VAL A 143 -3.40 17.91 -9.23
N SER A 144 -2.84 17.22 -10.20
CA SER A 144 -3.15 17.37 -11.62
C SER A 144 -4.09 16.26 -12.10
N GLN A 145 -4.82 16.52 -13.18
CA GLN A 145 -5.60 15.47 -13.83
C GLN A 145 -4.70 14.26 -14.17
N GLY A 146 -5.14 13.06 -13.80
CA GLY A 146 -4.39 11.82 -13.99
C GLY A 146 -3.48 11.43 -12.82
N ASP A 147 -3.24 12.30 -11.84
CA ASP A 147 -2.48 11.95 -10.65
C ASP A 147 -3.16 10.83 -9.87
N ALA A 148 -2.34 9.93 -9.31
CA ALA A 148 -2.83 8.86 -8.46
C ALA A 148 -3.30 9.42 -7.11
N LEU A 149 -4.54 9.15 -6.72
CA LEU A 149 -5.14 9.58 -5.46
C LEU A 149 -5.18 8.46 -4.42
N PHE A 150 -5.70 7.29 -4.79
CA PHE A 150 -5.83 6.14 -3.91
C PHE A 150 -5.39 4.86 -4.61
N HIS A 151 -4.67 4.01 -3.88
CA HIS A 151 -4.34 2.65 -4.30
C HIS A 151 -5.26 1.68 -3.56
N ILE A 152 -6.13 0.99 -4.29
CA ILE A 152 -7.14 0.09 -3.72
C ILE A 152 -6.76 -1.36 -4.02
N GLY A 153 -6.63 -2.17 -2.96
CA GLY A 153 -6.43 -3.61 -3.04
C GLY A 153 -7.77 -4.33 -2.96
N MET A 154 -7.96 -5.31 -3.83
CA MET A 154 -9.16 -6.12 -3.88
C MET A 154 -8.88 -7.49 -3.28
N GLU A 155 -9.68 -7.85 -2.27
CA GLU A 155 -9.68 -9.20 -1.67
C GLU A 155 -10.34 -10.18 -2.65
N GLU A 156 -9.76 -11.36 -2.81
CA GLU A 156 -10.49 -12.44 -3.49
C GLU A 156 -11.53 -13.00 -2.52
N VAL A 157 -12.79 -12.94 -2.95
CA VAL A 157 -13.89 -13.68 -2.33
C VAL A 157 -13.77 -15.16 -2.68
#